data_c690af119744bd3013b64cc0d08a968a
#
_entry.id   c690af119744bd3013b64cc0d08a968a
#
_cell.length_a   1.000
_cell.length_b   1.000
_cell.length_c   1.000
_cell.angle_alpha   90.00
_cell.angle_beta   90.00
_cell.angle_gamma   90.00
#
_symmetry.space_group_name_H-M   'P 1'
#
loop_
_entity.id
_entity.type
_entity.pdbx_description
1 polymer ?
#
loop_
_entity_poly.entity_id
_entity_poly.type
_entity_poly.pdbx_seq_one_letter_code
_entity_poly.pdbx_strand_id
1 'polypeptide(L)'
;MPGKNSLLEKLNDLMARYEEVSTLISDPHVISDQPRYVRLTKEYKDLEELMKARKTYADMLANLEESKNMLLSESDPELKEMAREEVAACEVRLPQLEEEIKLMLVPKDPEDGKNAILEIRGGTGGDEAALFAGDLFRMYTKYAERKGWKLEVSSASEGAAGGFKEIVCSVMGADVYGTLKYESGVHRVQRVPATESQGRVHTSAATVAVLPEAEPFDVVINEGEIKWDTFRSSGAGGQNVNKVESGVRLRYNWKNPNTGEVEEILIECTETRDQPKNKERSLGPPAHVYL
;
A
#
# COMPACT_ATOMS: atom_id res chain seq x y z
N MET A 1 4.09 40.99 -0.95
CA MET A 1 3.65 39.82 -0.18
C MET A 1 4.71 38.73 -0.33
N PRO A 2 5.47 38.37 0.71
CA PRO A 2 6.65 37.48 0.58
C PRO A 2 6.34 35.98 0.41
N GLY A 3 5.08 35.57 0.36
CA GLY A 3 4.75 34.11 0.33
C GLY A 3 4.56 33.48 -1.06
N LYS A 4 4.13 34.23 -2.07
CA LYS A 4 3.76 33.67 -3.38
C LYS A 4 4.98 33.32 -4.25
N ASN A 5 6.05 34.12 -4.21
CA ASN A 5 7.29 33.84 -4.92
C ASN A 5 8.02 32.61 -4.34
N SER A 6 7.95 32.41 -3.02
CA SER A 6 8.64 31.29 -2.33
C SER A 6 8.12 29.92 -2.72
N LEU A 7 6.81 29.75 -3.02
CA LEU A 7 6.26 28.45 -3.44
C LEU A 7 6.66 28.14 -4.89
N LEU A 8 6.55 29.12 -5.78
CA LEU A 8 6.94 28.96 -7.18
C LEU A 8 8.44 28.70 -7.33
N GLU A 9 9.29 29.35 -6.51
CA GLU A 9 10.74 29.11 -6.47
C GLU A 9 11.05 27.66 -6.09
N LYS A 10 10.43 27.15 -5.01
CA LYS A 10 10.58 25.74 -4.62
C LYS A 10 10.15 24.76 -5.73
N LEU A 11 9.05 25.06 -6.43
CA LEU A 11 8.60 24.23 -7.54
C LEU A 11 9.55 24.33 -8.75
N ASN A 12 10.23 25.46 -8.95
CA ASN A 12 11.25 25.61 -9.99
C ASN A 12 12.51 24.80 -9.69
N ASP A 13 12.92 24.72 -8.42
CA ASP A 13 14.05 23.86 -8.01
C ASP A 13 13.77 22.38 -8.30
N LEU A 14 12.52 21.93 -8.12
CA LEU A 14 12.11 20.57 -8.45
C LEU A 14 12.07 20.27 -9.96
N MET A 15 11.94 21.30 -10.79
CA MET A 15 11.95 21.14 -12.26
C MET A 15 13.29 20.59 -12.76
N ALA A 16 14.41 21.06 -12.21
CA ALA A 16 15.73 20.54 -12.57
C ALA A 16 15.84 19.04 -12.22
N ARG A 17 15.31 18.63 -11.08
CA ARG A 17 15.27 17.22 -10.68
C ARG A 17 14.37 16.37 -11.58
N TYR A 18 13.22 16.91 -11.98
CA TYR A 18 12.31 16.25 -12.92
C TYR A 18 13.00 15.98 -14.29
N GLU A 19 13.72 16.95 -14.83
CA GLU A 19 14.46 16.82 -16.08
C GLU A 19 15.58 15.78 -15.96
N GLU A 20 16.33 15.81 -14.85
CA GLU A 20 17.38 14.83 -14.55
C GLU A 20 16.81 13.41 -14.49
N VAL A 21 15.73 13.19 -13.71
CA VAL A 21 15.10 11.88 -13.57
C VAL A 21 14.53 11.40 -14.91
N SER A 22 13.91 12.28 -15.68
CA SER A 22 13.41 11.99 -17.03
C SER A 22 14.52 11.48 -17.97
N THR A 23 15.70 12.07 -17.87
CA THR A 23 16.86 11.64 -18.66
C THR A 23 17.39 10.30 -18.17
N LEU A 24 17.49 10.10 -16.86
CA LEU A 24 18.00 8.87 -16.24
C LEU A 24 17.13 7.65 -16.56
N ILE A 25 15.80 7.78 -16.58
CA ILE A 25 14.88 6.68 -16.92
C ILE A 25 15.11 6.17 -18.35
N SER A 26 15.62 7.02 -19.24
CA SER A 26 15.91 6.66 -20.63
C SER A 26 17.30 6.06 -20.84
N ASP A 27 18.14 6.00 -19.79
CA ASP A 27 19.50 5.47 -19.86
C ASP A 27 19.47 3.92 -19.84
N PRO A 28 20.07 3.24 -20.85
CA PRO A 28 20.16 1.78 -20.90
C PRO A 28 20.80 1.14 -19.64
N HIS A 29 21.77 1.82 -19.00
CA HIS A 29 22.40 1.34 -17.77
C HIS A 29 21.44 1.37 -16.58
N VAL A 30 20.55 2.34 -16.53
CA VAL A 30 19.52 2.43 -15.48
C VAL A 30 18.42 1.41 -15.73
N ILE A 31 18.03 1.19 -16.98
CA ILE A 31 17.01 0.19 -17.36
C ILE A 31 17.47 -1.23 -16.99
N SER A 32 18.77 -1.53 -17.07
CA SER A 32 19.32 -2.82 -16.68
C SER A 32 19.38 -3.03 -15.16
N ASP A 33 19.37 -1.96 -14.36
CA ASP A 33 19.30 -1.99 -12.90
C ASP A 33 17.84 -1.85 -12.46
N GLN A 34 17.15 -2.98 -12.39
CA GLN A 34 15.71 -3.03 -12.10
C GLN A 34 15.30 -2.28 -10.83
N PRO A 35 15.98 -2.45 -9.66
CA PRO A 35 15.62 -1.71 -8.44
C PRO A 35 15.77 -0.19 -8.58
N ARG A 36 16.81 0.25 -9.27
CA ARG A 36 17.06 1.67 -9.51
C ARG A 36 16.04 2.25 -10.49
N TYR A 37 15.70 1.52 -11.53
CA TYR A 37 14.70 1.90 -12.53
C TYR A 37 13.32 2.09 -11.91
N VAL A 38 12.88 1.14 -11.06
CA VAL A 38 11.60 1.21 -10.35
C VAL A 38 11.54 2.45 -9.44
N ARG A 39 12.61 2.72 -8.67
CA ARG A 39 12.67 3.92 -7.81
C ARG A 39 12.56 5.21 -8.60
N LEU A 40 13.34 5.34 -9.68
CA LEU A 40 13.32 6.54 -10.52
C LEU A 40 11.98 6.72 -11.23
N THR A 41 11.32 5.64 -11.62
CA THR A 41 9.99 5.69 -12.25
C THR A 41 8.92 6.16 -11.26
N LYS A 42 8.97 5.71 -9.99
CA LYS A 42 8.09 6.23 -8.93
C LYS A 42 8.34 7.72 -8.70
N GLU A 43 9.61 8.12 -8.53
CA GLU A 43 10.01 9.54 -8.36
C GLU A 43 9.55 10.40 -9.54
N TYR A 44 9.72 9.92 -10.77
CA TYR A 44 9.26 10.61 -11.98
C TYR A 44 7.76 10.89 -11.95
N LYS A 45 6.96 9.89 -11.59
CA LYS A 45 5.49 10.02 -11.51
C LYS A 45 5.06 11.06 -10.47
N ASP A 46 5.68 11.05 -9.30
CA ASP A 46 5.37 12.03 -8.24
C ASP A 46 5.76 13.46 -8.68
N LEU A 47 6.93 13.61 -9.31
CA LEU A 47 7.39 14.90 -9.85
C LEU A 47 6.52 15.36 -11.03
N GLU A 48 6.02 14.47 -11.87
CA GLU A 48 5.13 14.81 -12.99
C GLU A 48 3.83 15.47 -12.51
N GLU A 49 3.24 14.94 -11.45
CA GLU A 49 2.03 15.52 -10.84
C GLU A 49 2.31 16.93 -10.29
N LEU A 50 3.46 17.11 -9.62
CA LEU A 50 3.91 18.42 -9.15
C LEU A 50 4.17 19.40 -10.30
N MET A 51 4.73 18.95 -11.42
CA MET A 51 4.98 19.81 -12.59
C MET A 51 3.67 20.24 -13.26
N LYS A 52 2.66 19.38 -13.31
CA LYS A 52 1.30 19.74 -13.77
C LYS A 52 0.68 20.80 -12.86
N ALA A 53 0.75 20.61 -11.54
CA ALA A 53 0.24 21.58 -10.57
C ALA A 53 0.98 22.91 -10.64
N ARG A 54 2.33 22.87 -10.78
CA ARG A 54 3.17 24.08 -10.99
C ARG A 54 2.73 24.87 -12.21
N LYS A 55 2.52 24.17 -13.36
CA LYS A 55 2.08 24.84 -14.59
C LYS A 55 0.74 25.53 -14.37
N THR A 56 -0.24 24.83 -13.83
CA THR A 56 -1.57 25.41 -13.54
C THR A 56 -1.46 26.62 -12.60
N TYR A 57 -0.60 26.56 -11.59
CA TYR A 57 -0.37 27.65 -10.64
C TYR A 57 0.29 28.85 -11.31
N ALA A 58 1.30 28.63 -12.14
CA ALA A 58 1.98 29.70 -12.87
C ALA A 58 1.04 30.39 -13.89
N ASP A 59 0.27 29.60 -14.65
CA ASP A 59 -0.71 30.11 -15.61
C ASP A 59 -1.78 30.96 -14.90
N MET A 60 -2.28 30.50 -13.75
CA MET A 60 -3.25 31.22 -12.93
C MET A 60 -2.71 32.54 -12.37
N LEU A 61 -1.45 32.58 -11.94
CA LEU A 61 -0.79 33.82 -11.50
C LEU A 61 -0.63 34.81 -12.65
N ALA A 62 -0.25 34.33 -13.83
CA ALA A 62 -0.13 35.16 -15.03
C ALA A 62 -1.49 35.75 -15.43
N ASN A 63 -2.53 34.92 -15.50
CA ASN A 63 -3.89 35.35 -15.79
C ASN A 63 -4.40 36.40 -14.79
N LEU A 64 -4.13 36.19 -13.49
CA LEU A 64 -4.51 37.14 -12.45
C LEU A 64 -3.83 38.51 -12.65
N GLU A 65 -2.55 38.50 -13.01
CA GLU A 65 -1.78 39.73 -13.25
C GLU A 65 -2.27 40.43 -14.52
N GLU A 66 -2.50 39.69 -15.59
CA GLU A 66 -3.04 40.20 -16.86
C GLU A 66 -4.44 40.80 -16.66
N SER A 67 -5.35 40.11 -16.00
CA SER A 67 -6.70 40.59 -15.71
C SER A 67 -6.69 41.84 -14.81
N LYS A 68 -5.77 41.93 -13.82
CA LYS A 68 -5.58 43.13 -13.02
C LYS A 68 -5.06 44.30 -13.85
N ASN A 69 -4.12 44.08 -14.77
CA ASN A 69 -3.62 45.11 -15.66
C ASN A 69 -4.73 45.58 -16.64
N MET A 70 -5.54 44.65 -17.13
CA MET A 70 -6.70 44.96 -18.00
C MET A 70 -7.70 45.86 -17.26
N LEU A 71 -8.01 45.62 -16.00
CA LEU A 71 -8.86 46.46 -15.18
C LEU A 71 -8.36 47.89 -15.05
N LEU A 72 -7.02 48.08 -15.08
CA LEU A 72 -6.41 49.42 -14.99
C LEU A 72 -6.32 50.15 -16.32
N SER A 73 -6.05 49.45 -17.41
CA SER A 73 -5.74 50.01 -18.72
C SER A 73 -6.91 50.08 -19.68
N GLU A 74 -7.89 49.19 -19.54
CA GLU A 74 -9.00 49.07 -20.47
C GLU A 74 -10.06 50.16 -20.24
N SER A 75 -10.75 50.56 -21.31
CA SER A 75 -11.82 51.58 -21.25
C SER A 75 -13.21 50.98 -21.48
N ASP A 76 -13.27 49.77 -22.09
CA ASP A 76 -14.53 49.07 -22.41
C ASP A 76 -15.14 48.47 -21.12
N PRO A 77 -16.39 48.81 -20.80
CA PRO A 77 -17.09 48.28 -19.63
C PRO A 77 -17.29 46.78 -19.65
N GLU A 78 -17.52 46.15 -20.83
CA GLU A 78 -17.72 44.69 -20.93
C GLU A 78 -16.41 43.93 -20.65
N LEU A 79 -15.29 44.39 -21.21
CA LEU A 79 -13.96 43.82 -20.93
C LEU A 79 -13.56 44.00 -19.47
N LYS A 80 -13.90 45.11 -18.83
CA LYS A 80 -13.67 45.31 -17.39
C LYS A 80 -14.50 44.36 -16.55
N GLU A 81 -15.74 44.07 -16.93
CA GLU A 81 -16.55 43.12 -16.15
C GLU A 81 -16.00 41.69 -16.25
N MET A 82 -15.63 41.24 -17.46
CA MET A 82 -14.97 39.97 -17.67
C MET A 82 -13.68 39.85 -16.84
N ALA A 83 -12.82 40.89 -16.83
CA ALA A 83 -11.60 40.90 -16.05
C ALA A 83 -11.88 40.87 -14.53
N ARG A 84 -12.98 41.45 -14.04
CA ARG A 84 -13.39 41.38 -12.64
C ARG A 84 -13.80 39.96 -12.25
N GLU A 85 -14.59 39.29 -13.09
CA GLU A 85 -15.03 37.92 -12.88
C GLU A 85 -13.80 36.97 -12.82
N GLU A 86 -12.84 37.13 -13.75
CA GLU A 86 -11.62 36.37 -13.81
C GLU A 86 -10.76 36.59 -12.56
N VAL A 87 -10.57 37.83 -12.12
CA VAL A 87 -9.84 38.16 -10.86
C VAL A 87 -10.51 37.50 -9.67
N ALA A 88 -11.85 37.58 -9.56
CA ALA A 88 -12.59 36.98 -8.46
C ALA A 88 -12.45 35.43 -8.45
N ALA A 89 -12.53 34.81 -9.62
CA ALA A 89 -12.34 33.37 -9.76
C ALA A 89 -10.92 32.93 -9.36
N CYS A 90 -9.90 33.66 -9.84
CA CYS A 90 -8.50 33.39 -9.49
C CYS A 90 -8.24 33.59 -7.98
N GLU A 91 -8.79 34.64 -7.36
CA GLU A 91 -8.61 34.90 -5.92
C GLU A 91 -9.23 33.84 -5.03
N VAL A 92 -10.27 33.13 -5.47
CA VAL A 92 -10.85 31.99 -4.77
C VAL A 92 -10.04 30.70 -5.01
N ARG A 93 -9.62 30.44 -6.25
CA ARG A 93 -8.96 29.17 -6.61
C ARG A 93 -7.49 29.11 -6.22
N LEU A 94 -6.75 30.23 -6.28
CA LEU A 94 -5.32 30.26 -5.95
C LEU A 94 -4.98 29.76 -4.54
N PRO A 95 -5.70 30.17 -3.47
CA PRO A 95 -5.41 29.65 -2.14
C PRO A 95 -5.65 28.15 -2.01
N GLN A 96 -6.67 27.62 -2.69
CA GLN A 96 -6.96 26.19 -2.70
C GLN A 96 -5.84 25.42 -3.40
N LEU A 97 -5.37 25.91 -4.54
CA LEU A 97 -4.28 25.28 -5.29
C LEU A 97 -2.96 25.37 -4.51
N GLU A 98 -2.71 26.45 -3.78
CA GLU A 98 -1.55 26.58 -2.88
C GLU A 98 -1.57 25.50 -1.78
N GLU A 99 -2.73 25.21 -1.19
CA GLU A 99 -2.86 24.15 -0.19
C GLU A 99 -2.71 22.74 -0.83
N GLU A 100 -3.30 22.50 -2.00
CA GLU A 100 -3.12 21.26 -2.76
C GLU A 100 -1.63 21.02 -3.05
N ILE A 101 -0.89 22.03 -3.52
CA ILE A 101 0.54 21.93 -3.80
C ILE A 101 1.35 21.69 -2.54
N LYS A 102 1.04 22.38 -1.42
CA LYS A 102 1.71 22.13 -0.14
C LYS A 102 1.55 20.68 0.32
N LEU A 103 0.36 20.10 0.14
CA LEU A 103 0.12 18.69 0.45
C LEU A 103 0.93 17.75 -0.45
N MET A 104 1.05 18.08 -1.75
CA MET A 104 1.87 17.31 -2.69
C MET A 104 3.38 17.38 -2.37
N LEU A 105 3.83 18.48 -1.74
CA LEU A 105 5.23 18.68 -1.34
C LEU A 105 5.60 17.97 -0.03
N VAL A 106 4.63 17.42 0.70
CA VAL A 106 4.92 16.60 1.89
C VAL A 106 5.60 15.32 1.43
N PRO A 107 6.80 14.99 1.95
CA PRO A 107 7.45 13.75 1.59
C PRO A 107 6.55 12.56 1.87
N LYS A 108 6.26 11.77 0.83
CA LYS A 108 5.54 10.50 0.97
C LYS A 108 6.48 9.45 1.53
N ASP A 109 5.99 8.61 2.42
CA ASP A 109 6.70 7.43 2.87
C ASP A 109 6.91 6.51 1.64
N PRO A 110 8.15 6.06 1.37
CA PRO A 110 8.42 5.17 0.24
C PRO A 110 7.57 3.89 0.25
N GLU A 111 7.13 3.48 1.44
CA GLU A 111 6.32 2.28 1.60
C GLU A 111 4.83 2.50 1.33
N ASP A 112 4.35 3.75 1.34
CA ASP A 112 2.93 4.07 1.15
C ASP A 112 2.34 3.49 -0.15
N GLY A 113 3.14 3.45 -1.21
CA GLY A 113 2.75 2.88 -2.50
C GLY A 113 2.78 1.35 -2.59
N LYS A 114 3.23 0.66 -1.53
CA LYS A 114 3.28 -0.82 -1.51
C LYS A 114 1.88 -1.42 -1.34
N ASN A 115 1.76 -2.69 -1.74
CA ASN A 115 0.65 -3.53 -1.31
C ASN A 115 0.72 -3.75 0.21
N ALA A 116 -0.35 -4.24 0.81
CA ALA A 116 -0.36 -4.49 2.24
C ALA A 116 -0.80 -5.93 2.56
N ILE A 117 -0.19 -6.48 3.59
CA ILE A 117 -0.68 -7.68 4.26
C ILE A 117 -1.57 -7.21 5.41
N LEU A 118 -2.83 -7.59 5.35
CA LEU A 118 -3.83 -7.31 6.38
C LEU A 118 -4.08 -8.57 7.19
N GLU A 119 -3.78 -8.51 8.47
CA GLU A 119 -4.04 -9.58 9.42
C GLU A 119 -5.07 -9.13 10.44
N ILE A 120 -6.09 -9.93 10.67
CA ILE A 120 -7.15 -9.68 11.65
C ILE A 120 -7.24 -10.87 12.58
N ARG A 121 -7.03 -10.64 13.88
CA ARG A 121 -7.14 -11.66 14.93
C ARG A 121 -8.26 -11.34 15.89
N GLY A 122 -9.13 -12.30 16.16
CA GLY A 122 -10.08 -12.21 17.26
C GLY A 122 -9.34 -12.17 18.60
N GLY A 123 -9.62 -11.13 19.39
CA GLY A 123 -9.02 -10.93 20.71
C GLY A 123 -9.84 -11.56 21.84
N THR A 124 -9.88 -10.88 22.99
CA THR A 124 -10.70 -11.29 24.12
C THR A 124 -12.19 -11.16 23.79
N GLY A 125 -12.99 -12.20 24.08
CA GLY A 125 -14.45 -12.21 23.83
C GLY A 125 -14.96 -13.54 23.26
N GLY A 126 -14.09 -14.56 23.14
CA GLY A 126 -14.48 -15.89 22.66
C GLY A 126 -15.09 -15.87 21.26
N ASP A 127 -16.21 -16.56 21.06
CA ASP A 127 -16.86 -16.67 19.75
C ASP A 127 -17.31 -15.31 19.18
N GLU A 128 -17.71 -14.36 20.03
CA GLU A 128 -18.09 -13.02 19.58
C GLU A 128 -16.90 -12.22 19.02
N ALA A 129 -15.70 -12.43 19.57
CA ALA A 129 -14.49 -11.80 19.02
C ALA A 129 -14.16 -12.35 17.62
N ALA A 130 -14.38 -13.65 17.39
CA ALA A 130 -14.23 -14.25 16.07
C ALA A 130 -15.27 -13.74 15.07
N LEU A 131 -16.53 -13.56 15.50
CA LEU A 131 -17.58 -12.97 14.68
C LEU A 131 -17.25 -11.51 14.34
N PHE A 132 -16.74 -10.74 15.31
CA PHE A 132 -16.32 -9.37 15.08
C PHE A 132 -15.13 -9.26 14.11
N ALA A 133 -14.16 -10.16 14.20
CA ALA A 133 -13.07 -10.24 13.22
C ALA A 133 -13.61 -10.50 11.80
N GLY A 134 -14.63 -11.36 11.66
CA GLY A 134 -15.34 -11.58 10.41
C GLY A 134 -16.07 -10.33 9.89
N ASP A 135 -16.65 -9.53 10.78
CA ASP A 135 -17.31 -8.27 10.42
C ASP A 135 -16.28 -7.24 9.92
N LEU A 136 -15.12 -7.13 10.61
CA LEU A 136 -14.00 -6.27 10.15
C LEU A 136 -13.48 -6.70 8.79
N PHE A 137 -13.25 -7.99 8.59
CA PHE A 137 -12.82 -8.52 7.30
C PHE A 137 -13.81 -8.15 6.18
N ARG A 138 -15.11 -8.33 6.41
CA ARG A 138 -16.16 -7.93 5.46
C ARG A 138 -16.15 -6.43 5.19
N MET A 139 -15.93 -5.60 6.21
CA MET A 139 -15.81 -4.15 6.07
C MET A 139 -14.63 -3.77 5.17
N TYR A 140 -13.44 -4.33 5.43
CA TYR A 140 -12.25 -4.07 4.60
C TYR A 140 -12.40 -4.60 3.18
N THR A 141 -13.02 -5.76 3.00
CA THR A 141 -13.34 -6.29 1.66
C THR A 141 -14.20 -5.32 0.87
N LYS A 142 -15.26 -4.79 1.48
CA LYS A 142 -16.14 -3.80 0.84
C LYS A 142 -15.44 -2.46 0.57
N TYR A 143 -14.53 -2.08 1.43
CA TYR A 143 -13.71 -0.89 1.21
C TYR A 143 -12.74 -1.09 0.04
N ALA A 144 -12.05 -2.24 -0.02
CA ALA A 144 -11.15 -2.61 -1.11
C ALA A 144 -11.88 -2.64 -2.46
N GLU A 145 -13.07 -3.26 -2.53
CA GLU A 145 -13.92 -3.26 -3.74
C GLU A 145 -14.22 -1.83 -4.22
N ARG A 146 -14.58 -0.91 -3.32
CA ARG A 146 -14.87 0.49 -3.67
C ARG A 146 -13.66 1.26 -4.19
N LYS A 147 -12.47 0.91 -3.69
CA LYS A 147 -11.19 1.49 -4.13
C LYS A 147 -10.64 0.84 -5.41
N GLY A 148 -11.27 -0.24 -5.89
CA GLY A 148 -10.77 -1.02 -7.03
C GLY A 148 -9.53 -1.85 -6.69
N TRP A 149 -9.29 -2.14 -5.40
CA TRP A 149 -8.21 -2.98 -4.93
C TRP A 149 -8.59 -4.45 -5.01
N LYS A 150 -7.61 -5.30 -5.25
CA LYS A 150 -7.76 -6.76 -5.23
C LYS A 150 -7.38 -7.27 -3.84
N LEU A 151 -8.24 -8.11 -3.24
CA LEU A 151 -8.01 -8.74 -1.96
C LEU A 151 -7.95 -10.25 -2.16
N GLU A 152 -6.87 -10.89 -1.70
CA GLU A 152 -6.66 -12.34 -1.76
C GLU A 152 -6.40 -12.87 -0.34
N VAL A 153 -7.16 -13.90 0.06
CA VAL A 153 -6.96 -14.54 1.36
C VAL A 153 -5.78 -15.49 1.27
N SER A 154 -4.76 -15.28 2.09
CA SER A 154 -3.56 -16.12 2.17
C SER A 154 -3.73 -17.24 3.20
N SER A 155 -4.37 -16.95 4.34
CA SER A 155 -4.62 -17.92 5.42
C SER A 155 -5.87 -17.52 6.18
N ALA A 156 -6.66 -18.52 6.62
CA ALA A 156 -7.83 -18.28 7.46
C ALA A 156 -8.00 -19.43 8.47
N SER A 157 -8.23 -19.05 9.73
CA SER A 157 -8.61 -19.96 10.83
C SER A 157 -10.00 -19.57 11.29
N GLU A 158 -10.98 -20.44 11.04
CA GLU A 158 -12.39 -20.17 11.36
C GLU A 158 -12.68 -20.28 12.85
N GLY A 159 -13.61 -19.46 13.34
CA GLY A 159 -14.17 -19.55 14.69
C GLY A 159 -15.22 -20.69 14.79
N ALA A 160 -15.41 -21.23 15.99
CA ALA A 160 -16.37 -22.31 16.21
C ALA A 160 -17.83 -21.90 15.94
N ALA A 161 -18.18 -20.65 16.21
CA ALA A 161 -19.51 -20.06 15.96
C ALA A 161 -19.58 -19.27 14.65
N GLY A 162 -18.59 -19.42 13.76
CA GLY A 162 -18.40 -18.61 12.56
C GLY A 162 -17.42 -17.46 12.78
N GLY A 163 -17.19 -16.64 11.74
CA GLY A 163 -16.17 -15.62 11.74
C GLY A 163 -14.76 -16.23 11.72
N PHE A 164 -13.75 -15.46 12.15
CA PHE A 164 -12.35 -15.86 12.08
C PHE A 164 -11.66 -15.70 13.44
N LYS A 165 -10.94 -16.73 13.87
CA LYS A 165 -9.93 -16.59 14.93
C LYS A 165 -8.77 -15.75 14.42
N GLU A 166 -8.38 -16.00 13.20
CA GLU A 166 -7.33 -15.30 12.49
C GLU A 166 -7.62 -15.36 10.98
N ILE A 167 -7.42 -14.25 10.29
CA ILE A 167 -7.44 -14.19 8.84
C ILE A 167 -6.33 -13.27 8.35
N VAL A 168 -5.56 -13.75 7.38
CA VAL A 168 -4.48 -13.02 6.73
C VAL A 168 -4.82 -12.90 5.25
N CYS A 169 -4.74 -11.69 4.73
CA CYS A 169 -4.99 -11.44 3.32
C CYS A 169 -3.99 -10.44 2.75
N SER A 170 -3.65 -10.61 1.48
CA SER A 170 -2.92 -9.63 0.69
C SER A 170 -3.90 -8.68 0.02
N VAL A 171 -3.64 -7.38 0.13
CA VAL A 171 -4.43 -6.32 -0.49
C VAL A 171 -3.55 -5.60 -1.51
N MET A 172 -3.92 -5.67 -2.79
CA MET A 172 -3.13 -5.19 -3.92
C MET A 172 -3.83 -4.03 -4.62
N GLY A 173 -3.09 -2.97 -4.91
CA GLY A 173 -3.61 -1.78 -5.59
C GLY A 173 -2.73 -0.55 -5.40
N ALA A 174 -3.22 0.62 -5.80
CA ALA A 174 -2.49 1.87 -5.61
C ALA A 174 -2.64 2.38 -4.17
N ASP A 175 -1.52 2.77 -3.55
CA ASP A 175 -1.43 3.40 -2.23
C ASP A 175 -2.17 2.64 -1.11
N VAL A 176 -2.12 1.30 -1.16
CA VAL A 176 -2.84 0.43 -0.22
C VAL A 176 -2.28 0.57 1.18
N TYR A 177 -0.95 0.36 1.33
CA TYR A 177 -0.31 0.43 2.64
C TYR A 177 -0.44 1.82 3.25
N GLY A 178 -0.17 2.87 2.48
CA GLY A 178 -0.30 4.26 2.93
C GLY A 178 -1.70 4.62 3.43
N THR A 179 -2.74 3.98 2.87
CA THR A 179 -4.12 4.17 3.30
C THR A 179 -4.47 3.35 4.54
N LEU A 180 -4.04 2.08 4.58
CA LEU A 180 -4.46 1.13 5.63
C LEU A 180 -3.56 1.12 6.86
N LYS A 181 -2.31 1.61 6.79
CA LYS A 181 -1.34 1.56 7.91
C LYS A 181 -1.88 2.17 9.23
N TYR A 182 -2.78 3.14 9.14
CA TYR A 182 -3.40 3.79 10.30
C TYR A 182 -4.51 2.95 10.95
N GLU A 183 -4.94 1.86 10.30
CA GLU A 183 -5.91 0.91 10.87
C GLU A 183 -5.26 -0.10 11.81
N SER A 184 -3.92 -0.18 11.85
CA SER A 184 -3.20 -1.07 12.76
C SER A 184 -3.50 -0.73 14.22
N GLY A 185 -3.95 -1.75 14.97
CA GLY A 185 -4.26 -1.58 16.39
C GLY A 185 -5.37 -2.48 16.89
N VAL A 186 -5.87 -2.17 18.07
CA VAL A 186 -6.97 -2.90 18.70
C VAL A 186 -8.28 -2.22 18.38
N HIS A 187 -9.15 -2.93 17.67
CA HIS A 187 -10.54 -2.53 17.40
C HIS A 187 -11.45 -3.09 18.46
N ARG A 188 -12.39 -2.30 18.92
CA ARG A 188 -13.33 -2.66 19.97
C ARG A 188 -14.76 -2.39 19.53
N VAL A 189 -15.63 -3.35 19.79
CA VAL A 189 -17.09 -3.21 19.57
C VAL A 189 -17.84 -3.39 20.88
N GLN A 190 -18.86 -2.57 21.06
CA GLN A 190 -19.85 -2.72 22.14
C GLN A 190 -21.21 -2.95 21.49
N ARG A 191 -21.71 -4.17 21.62
CA ARG A 191 -23.00 -4.58 21.06
C ARG A 191 -23.57 -5.74 21.87
N VAL A 192 -24.84 -6.04 21.66
CA VAL A 192 -25.40 -7.32 22.09
C VAL A 192 -24.86 -8.40 21.17
N PRO A 193 -24.04 -9.36 21.65
CA PRO A 193 -23.47 -10.41 20.81
C PRO A 193 -24.56 -11.27 20.17
N ALA A 194 -24.27 -11.82 18.98
CA ALA A 194 -25.15 -12.83 18.38
C ALA A 194 -25.27 -14.12 19.23
N THR A 195 -24.30 -14.34 20.12
CA THR A 195 -24.22 -15.46 21.06
C THR A 195 -24.93 -15.20 22.40
N GLU A 196 -25.46 -13.98 22.63
CA GLU A 196 -26.10 -13.56 23.87
C GLU A 196 -27.61 -13.71 23.78
N SER A 197 -28.20 -14.51 24.67
CA SER A 197 -29.65 -14.76 24.70
C SER A 197 -30.44 -13.81 25.60
N GLN A 198 -29.78 -13.08 26.53
CA GLN A 198 -30.43 -12.21 27.53
C GLN A 198 -30.37 -10.73 27.16
N GLY A 199 -29.88 -10.37 25.97
CA GLY A 199 -29.83 -8.99 25.49
C GLY A 199 -28.81 -8.10 26.19
N ARG A 200 -27.80 -8.66 26.85
CA ARG A 200 -26.73 -7.89 27.52
C ARG A 200 -25.73 -7.36 26.52
N VAL A 201 -25.30 -6.11 26.68
CA VAL A 201 -24.23 -5.52 25.90
C VAL A 201 -22.88 -6.03 26.39
N HIS A 202 -22.10 -6.61 25.50
CA HIS A 202 -20.73 -7.06 25.77
C HIS A 202 -19.72 -6.20 24.98
N THR A 203 -18.50 -6.23 25.45
CA THR A 203 -17.36 -5.61 24.74
C THR A 203 -16.50 -6.73 24.17
N SER A 204 -16.32 -6.73 22.86
CA SER A 204 -15.41 -7.64 22.16
C SER A 204 -14.32 -6.85 21.47
N ALA A 205 -13.15 -7.46 21.34
CA ALA A 205 -11.99 -6.85 20.70
C ALA A 205 -11.44 -7.75 19.59
N ALA A 206 -10.89 -7.11 18.56
CA ALA A 206 -10.08 -7.77 17.55
C ALA A 206 -8.85 -6.91 17.27
N THR A 207 -7.74 -7.54 16.96
CA THR A 207 -6.50 -6.85 16.56
C THR A 207 -6.39 -6.85 15.04
N VAL A 208 -6.06 -5.70 14.49
CA VAL A 208 -5.74 -5.51 13.08
C VAL A 208 -4.25 -5.17 12.97
N ALA A 209 -3.52 -5.89 12.16
CA ALA A 209 -2.15 -5.57 11.78
C ALA A 209 -2.10 -5.32 10.28
N VAL A 210 -1.47 -4.22 9.89
CA VAL A 210 -1.23 -3.87 8.48
C VAL A 210 0.27 -3.75 8.30
N LEU A 211 0.83 -4.60 7.45
CA LEU A 211 2.26 -4.65 7.15
C LEU A 211 2.46 -4.36 5.66
N PRO A 212 3.52 -3.64 5.26
CA PRO A 212 3.84 -3.49 3.86
C PRO A 212 4.26 -4.84 3.28
N GLU A 213 3.79 -5.16 2.08
CA GLU A 213 4.26 -6.33 1.36
C GLU A 213 5.72 -6.12 0.95
N ALA A 214 6.59 -7.08 1.30
CA ALA A 214 7.99 -7.05 0.89
C ALA A 214 8.09 -7.21 -0.64
N GLU A 215 8.88 -6.39 -1.28
CA GLU A 215 9.17 -6.56 -2.70
C GLU A 215 10.29 -7.62 -2.87
N PRO A 216 10.31 -8.40 -3.97
CA PRO A 216 11.29 -9.49 -4.15
C PRO A 216 12.76 -9.07 -4.06
N PHE A 217 13.06 -7.77 -4.21
CA PHE A 217 14.41 -7.22 -4.09
C PHE A 217 14.73 -6.67 -2.68
N ASP A 218 13.73 -6.60 -1.78
CA ASP A 218 13.95 -6.19 -0.40
C ASP A 218 14.61 -7.31 0.42
N VAL A 219 14.47 -8.56 -0.03
CA VAL A 219 15.03 -9.74 0.62
C VAL A 219 15.98 -10.47 -0.31
N VAL A 220 17.27 -10.45 0.00
CA VAL A 220 18.27 -11.22 -0.74
C VAL A 220 18.38 -12.60 -0.09
N ILE A 221 17.78 -13.60 -0.71
CA ILE A 221 17.88 -15.00 -0.28
C ILE A 221 19.05 -15.65 -1.01
N ASN A 222 20.03 -16.16 -0.27
CA ASN A 222 21.10 -16.97 -0.84
C ASN A 222 20.58 -18.40 -1.03
N GLU A 223 20.21 -18.77 -2.23
CA GLU A 223 19.67 -20.10 -2.54
C GLU A 223 20.62 -21.24 -2.13
N GLY A 224 21.94 -21.00 -2.08
CA GLY A 224 22.94 -21.97 -1.65
C GLY A 224 22.86 -22.33 -0.16
N GLU A 225 22.20 -21.51 0.65
CA GLU A 225 22.02 -21.74 2.09
C GLU A 225 20.70 -22.42 2.42
N ILE A 226 19.82 -22.56 1.43
CA ILE A 226 18.52 -23.23 1.58
C ILE A 226 18.74 -24.74 1.65
N LYS A 227 18.29 -25.34 2.73
CA LYS A 227 18.23 -26.80 2.88
C LYS A 227 16.83 -27.30 2.51
N TRP A 228 16.81 -28.26 1.61
CA TRP A 228 15.58 -28.85 1.11
C TRP A 228 15.39 -30.25 1.65
N ASP A 229 14.30 -30.47 2.37
CA ASP A 229 13.86 -31.81 2.77
C ASP A 229 12.58 -32.18 2.02
N THR A 230 12.47 -33.41 1.60
CA THR A 230 11.25 -33.94 0.98
C THR A 230 10.57 -34.89 1.94
N PHE A 231 9.26 -34.85 1.98
CA PHE A 231 8.47 -35.73 2.82
C PHE A 231 7.18 -36.18 2.13
N ARG A 232 6.56 -37.20 2.67
CA ARG A 232 5.29 -37.69 2.15
C ARG A 232 4.16 -36.80 2.65
N SER A 233 3.41 -36.20 1.71
CA SER A 233 2.22 -35.45 2.06
C SER A 233 1.16 -36.40 2.61
N SER A 234 0.73 -36.18 3.88
CA SER A 234 -0.39 -36.90 4.49
C SER A 234 -1.71 -36.26 4.06
N GLY A 235 -2.63 -37.03 3.51
CA GLY A 235 -3.96 -36.54 3.11
C GLY A 235 -4.85 -37.67 2.58
N ALA A 236 -6.15 -37.42 2.50
CA ALA A 236 -7.12 -38.34 1.89
C ALA A 236 -6.87 -38.46 0.39
N GLY A 237 -6.19 -39.50 -0.04
CA GLY A 237 -5.87 -39.75 -1.44
C GLY A 237 -5.41 -41.21 -1.68
N GLY A 238 -5.57 -41.69 -2.91
CA GLY A 238 -5.29 -43.09 -3.29
C GLY A 238 -3.82 -43.50 -3.16
N GLN A 239 -3.48 -44.73 -3.55
CA GLN A 239 -2.18 -45.42 -3.35
C GLN A 239 -0.92 -44.59 -3.70
N ASN A 240 -1.01 -43.57 -4.55
CA ASN A 240 0.14 -42.70 -4.92
C ASN A 240 0.57 -41.72 -3.84
N VAL A 241 -0.35 -41.24 -3.00
CA VAL A 241 -0.05 -40.26 -1.93
C VAL A 241 0.90 -40.85 -0.88
N ASN A 242 0.83 -42.15 -0.66
CA ASN A 242 1.66 -42.86 0.32
C ASN A 242 3.01 -43.33 -0.24
N LYS A 243 3.24 -43.21 -1.56
CA LYS A 243 4.46 -43.73 -2.21
C LYS A 243 5.37 -42.63 -2.74
N VAL A 244 4.85 -41.42 -3.00
CA VAL A 244 5.59 -40.32 -3.61
C VAL A 244 5.84 -39.20 -2.56
N GLU A 245 7.08 -38.79 -2.40
CA GLU A 245 7.48 -37.68 -1.54
C GLU A 245 7.27 -36.36 -2.31
N SER A 246 6.03 -35.90 -2.37
CA SER A 246 5.68 -34.63 -3.06
C SER A 246 5.73 -33.41 -2.15
N GLY A 247 5.63 -33.61 -0.84
CA GLY A 247 5.80 -32.52 0.14
C GLY A 247 7.24 -32.03 0.18
N VAL A 248 7.39 -30.72 0.25
CA VAL A 248 8.69 -30.04 0.33
C VAL A 248 8.74 -29.21 1.58
N ARG A 249 9.85 -29.30 2.29
CA ARG A 249 10.18 -28.48 3.46
C ARG A 249 11.44 -27.71 3.14
N LEU A 250 11.35 -26.40 3.22
CA LEU A 250 12.45 -25.47 3.11
C LEU A 250 12.91 -25.07 4.50
N ARG A 251 14.22 -25.14 4.75
CA ARG A 251 14.87 -24.56 5.94
C ARG A 251 15.89 -23.54 5.49
N TYR A 252 15.78 -22.35 6.04
CA TYR A 252 16.70 -21.26 5.78
C TYR A 252 17.10 -20.57 7.08
N ASN A 253 18.38 -20.41 7.30
CA ASN A 253 18.91 -19.67 8.45
C ASN A 253 19.04 -18.19 8.06
N TRP A 254 18.02 -17.40 8.37
CA TRP A 254 18.06 -15.98 8.12
C TRP A 254 18.81 -15.25 9.22
N LYS A 255 19.76 -14.41 8.83
CA LYS A 255 20.49 -13.55 9.74
C LYS A 255 19.92 -12.14 9.66
N ASN A 256 19.34 -11.68 10.76
CA ASN A 256 18.79 -10.33 10.84
C ASN A 256 19.92 -9.29 10.61
N PRO A 257 19.84 -8.44 9.60
CA PRO A 257 20.89 -7.47 9.29
C PRO A 257 21.07 -6.41 10.39
N ASN A 258 20.03 -6.16 11.20
CA ASN A 258 20.04 -5.12 12.21
C ASN A 258 20.51 -5.63 13.59
N THR A 259 20.11 -6.86 13.99
CA THR A 259 20.42 -7.44 15.30
C THR A 259 21.56 -8.45 15.23
N GLY A 260 21.82 -9.03 14.06
CA GLY A 260 22.80 -10.10 13.85
C GLY A 260 22.34 -11.47 14.36
N GLU A 261 21.13 -11.58 14.90
CA GLU A 261 20.53 -12.83 15.34
C GLU A 261 20.20 -13.73 14.16
N VAL A 262 20.33 -15.04 14.37
CA VAL A 262 20.02 -16.04 13.33
C VAL A 262 18.73 -16.74 13.71
N GLU A 263 17.75 -16.63 12.83
CA GLU A 263 16.45 -17.32 12.96
C GLU A 263 16.33 -18.42 11.89
N GLU A 264 15.88 -19.61 12.31
CA GLU A 264 15.60 -20.71 11.38
C GLU A 264 14.17 -20.57 10.85
N ILE A 265 14.07 -20.28 9.56
CA ILE A 265 12.80 -20.23 8.84
C ILE A 265 12.48 -21.61 8.29
N LEU A 266 11.30 -22.13 8.64
CA LEU A 266 10.80 -23.43 8.20
C LEU A 266 9.51 -23.23 7.40
N ILE A 267 9.53 -23.59 6.12
CA ILE A 267 8.35 -23.50 5.26
C ILE A 267 8.03 -24.88 4.70
N GLU A 268 6.79 -25.31 4.87
CA GLU A 268 6.27 -26.57 4.30
C GLU A 268 5.26 -26.28 3.19
N CYS A 269 5.43 -26.93 2.04
CA CYS A 269 4.50 -26.84 0.92
C CYS A 269 4.07 -28.24 0.47
N THR A 270 2.76 -28.48 0.53
CA THR A 270 2.11 -29.74 0.10
C THR A 270 0.94 -29.51 -0.86
N GLU A 271 0.82 -28.31 -1.42
CA GLU A 271 -0.34 -27.87 -2.20
C GLU A 271 -0.52 -28.63 -3.51
N THR A 272 0.57 -29.08 -4.11
CA THR A 272 0.51 -29.83 -5.37
C THR A 272 1.07 -31.23 -5.23
N ARG A 273 0.76 -32.10 -6.20
CA ARG A 273 1.35 -33.46 -6.30
C ARG A 273 2.72 -33.47 -6.97
N ASP A 274 3.20 -32.29 -7.39
CA ASP A 274 4.43 -32.09 -8.15
C ASP A 274 5.47 -31.44 -7.25
N GLN A 275 6.55 -32.16 -6.93
CA GLN A 275 7.63 -31.70 -6.07
C GLN A 275 8.32 -30.43 -6.57
N PRO A 276 8.70 -30.29 -7.88
CA PRO A 276 9.24 -29.04 -8.40
C PRO A 276 8.34 -27.83 -8.21
N LYS A 277 7.03 -27.99 -8.44
CA LYS A 277 6.05 -26.91 -8.22
C LYS A 277 5.91 -26.51 -6.75
N ASN A 278 6.01 -27.49 -5.84
CA ASN A 278 5.99 -27.20 -4.41
C ASN A 278 7.27 -26.50 -3.97
N LYS A 279 8.43 -26.78 -4.58
CA LYS A 279 9.67 -26.01 -4.37
C LYS A 279 9.52 -24.56 -4.81
N GLU A 280 9.03 -24.33 -6.01
CA GLU A 280 8.81 -23.00 -6.56
C GLU A 280 7.81 -22.20 -5.71
N ARG A 281 6.72 -22.85 -5.26
CA ARG A 281 5.74 -22.21 -4.40
C ARG A 281 6.23 -21.90 -2.99
N SER A 282 7.13 -22.72 -2.44
CA SER A 282 7.72 -22.44 -1.13
C SER A 282 8.70 -21.26 -1.14
N LEU A 283 9.18 -20.83 -2.31
CA LEU A 283 9.95 -19.60 -2.52
C LEU A 283 9.06 -18.40 -2.91
N GLY A 284 7.78 -18.64 -3.15
CA GLY A 284 6.81 -17.60 -3.56
C GLY A 284 6.30 -16.72 -2.41
N PRO A 285 5.29 -15.87 -2.65
CA PRO A 285 4.78 -14.87 -1.71
C PRO A 285 4.54 -15.31 -0.25
N PRO A 286 4.15 -16.56 0.07
CA PRO A 286 4.01 -16.98 1.46
C PRO A 286 5.32 -17.01 2.25
N ALA A 287 6.46 -17.14 1.58
CA ALA A 287 7.77 -17.13 2.22
C ALA A 287 8.13 -15.76 2.82
N HIS A 288 7.50 -14.69 2.33
CA HIS A 288 7.74 -13.33 2.79
C HIS A 288 6.92 -12.94 4.03
N VAL A 289 5.93 -13.76 4.41
CA VAL A 289 5.03 -13.48 5.56
C VAL A 289 5.70 -13.81 6.89
N TYR A 290 6.80 -14.58 6.88
CA TYR A 290 7.50 -15.03 8.10
C TYR A 290 8.86 -14.34 8.32
N LEU A 291 9.19 -13.33 7.51
CA LEU A 291 10.35 -12.45 7.66
C LEU A 291 9.92 -11.06 8.11
#